data_3f5937183b82a7c3e1165d37c3b5e3d5
#
_entry.id   3f5937183b82a7c3e1165d37c3b5e3d5
#
_cell.length_a   1.000
_cell.length_b   1.000
_cell.length_c   1.000
_cell.angle_alpha   90.00
_cell.angle_beta   90.00
_cell.angle_gamma   90.00
#
_symmetry.space_group_name_H-M   'P 1'
#
loop_
_entity.id
_entity.type
_entity.pdbx_description
1 polymer ?
#
loop_
_entity_poly.entity_id
_entity_poly.type
_entity_poly.pdbx_seq_one_letter_code
_entity_poly.pdbx_strand_id
1 'polypeptide(L)'
;MMLLPRRRVLIGASGVLLVGLAPARATEDQVASLIGALVGEAKLTPGRVKLDLPLLVENGNAVAMTVGVEGAFDVRSIHVFAERNPLPNVANFTFGPRSGRPRVATRIRLATSQTVIAIARMADGSCWSDSVDLLVTLAACIE
;
A
#
# COMPACT_ATOMS: atom_id res chain seq x y z
N MET A 1 29.39 24.69 67.57
CA MET A 1 29.62 23.63 66.59
C MET A 1 28.27 23.16 66.08
N MET A 2 27.84 23.67 64.92
CA MET A 2 26.52 23.41 64.36
C MET A 2 26.64 22.37 63.28
N LEU A 3 25.96 21.25 63.45
CA LEU A 3 25.82 20.23 62.47
C LEU A 3 24.52 20.51 61.66
N LEU A 4 24.68 20.93 60.42
CA LEU A 4 23.58 21.10 59.49
C LEU A 4 23.21 19.75 58.81
N PRO A 5 21.96 19.31 58.89
CA PRO A 5 21.56 18.16 58.14
C PRO A 5 21.29 18.57 56.68
N ARG A 6 22.10 18.03 55.78
CA ARG A 6 21.89 18.18 54.33
C ARG A 6 20.76 17.26 53.89
N ARG A 7 19.54 17.77 53.87
CA ARG A 7 18.46 17.13 53.11
C ARG A 7 18.57 17.56 51.64
N ARG A 8 19.18 16.72 50.87
CA ARG A 8 19.07 16.84 49.40
C ARG A 8 17.72 16.28 48.98
N VAL A 9 16.80 17.18 48.67
CA VAL A 9 15.54 16.83 47.96
C VAL A 9 15.89 16.57 46.51
N LEU A 10 15.91 15.31 46.13
CA LEU A 10 15.95 14.92 44.73
C LEU A 10 14.53 15.10 44.15
N ILE A 11 14.30 16.21 43.48
CA ILE A 11 13.10 16.38 42.64
C ILE A 11 13.34 15.58 41.39
N GLY A 12 12.82 14.37 41.38
CA GLY A 12 12.75 13.54 40.17
C GLY A 12 11.68 14.13 39.23
N ALA A 13 12.13 14.82 38.19
CA ALA A 13 11.26 15.19 37.07
C ALA A 13 10.92 13.93 36.26
N SER A 14 9.79 13.29 36.59
CA SER A 14 9.24 12.23 35.76
C SER A 14 8.66 12.85 34.52
N GLY A 15 9.47 12.97 33.47
CA GLY A 15 9.02 13.32 32.16
C GLY A 15 8.19 12.16 31.58
N VAL A 16 6.88 12.29 31.60
CA VAL A 16 5.99 11.40 30.85
C VAL A 16 6.16 11.73 29.38
N LEU A 17 6.94 10.92 28.68
CA LEU A 17 6.99 10.92 27.21
C LEU A 17 5.65 10.36 26.72
N LEU A 18 4.70 11.24 26.38
CA LEU A 18 3.54 10.91 25.58
C LEU A 18 4.03 10.63 24.17
N VAL A 19 4.39 9.37 23.93
CA VAL A 19 4.58 8.88 22.56
C VAL A 19 3.18 8.82 21.94
N GLY A 20 2.85 9.85 21.17
CA GLY A 20 1.64 9.86 20.37
C GLY A 20 1.77 8.73 19.34
N LEU A 21 0.96 7.67 19.52
CA LEU A 21 0.75 6.65 18.50
C LEU A 21 -0.01 7.30 17.34
N ALA A 22 0.71 7.92 16.43
CA ALA A 22 0.14 8.32 15.15
C ALA A 22 -0.26 7.03 14.41
N PRO A 23 -1.47 6.96 13.83
CA PRO A 23 -1.85 5.80 13.03
C PRO A 23 -0.83 5.65 11.90
N ALA A 24 -0.24 4.46 11.79
CA ALA A 24 0.71 4.16 10.74
C ALA A 24 -0.02 4.22 9.39
N ARG A 25 0.26 5.27 8.62
CA ARG A 25 -0.16 5.40 7.23
C ARG A 25 1.09 5.30 6.38
N ALA A 26 1.01 4.52 5.31
CA ALA A 26 2.06 4.58 4.31
C ALA A 26 2.11 6.00 3.73
N THR A 27 3.31 6.50 3.53
CA THR A 27 3.53 7.76 2.84
C THR A 27 3.70 7.47 1.35
N GLU A 28 3.39 8.46 0.50
CA GLU A 28 3.64 8.36 -0.95
C GLU A 28 5.10 7.96 -1.24
N ASP A 29 6.05 8.43 -0.43
CA ASP A 29 7.47 8.07 -0.54
C ASP A 29 7.72 6.57 -0.28
N GLN A 30 6.99 5.96 0.66
CA GLN A 30 7.10 4.52 0.92
C GLN A 30 6.59 3.69 -0.26
N VAL A 31 5.47 4.09 -0.85
CA VAL A 31 4.92 3.45 -2.04
C VAL A 31 5.87 3.61 -3.22
N ALA A 32 6.38 4.80 -3.46
CA ALA A 32 7.37 5.06 -4.51
C ALA A 32 8.63 4.20 -4.34
N SER A 33 9.10 4.03 -3.10
CA SER A 33 10.24 3.16 -2.79
C SER A 33 9.94 1.68 -3.07
N LEU A 34 8.76 1.19 -2.68
CA LEU A 34 8.33 -0.19 -2.95
C LEU A 34 8.19 -0.45 -4.45
N ILE A 35 7.59 0.48 -5.18
CA ILE A 35 7.47 0.41 -6.64
C ILE A 35 8.85 0.43 -7.28
N GLY A 36 9.74 1.30 -6.84
CA GLY A 36 11.11 1.38 -7.32
C GLY A 36 11.88 0.08 -7.11
N ALA A 37 11.73 -0.55 -5.96
CA ALA A 37 12.34 -1.86 -5.68
C ALA A 37 11.76 -2.99 -6.55
N LEU A 38 10.46 -2.92 -6.85
CA LEU A 38 9.78 -3.89 -7.72
C LEU A 38 10.19 -3.74 -9.19
N VAL A 39 10.20 -2.52 -9.67
CA VAL A 39 10.48 -2.20 -11.10
C VAL A 39 11.98 -2.28 -11.39
N GLY A 40 12.82 -1.94 -10.42
CA GLY A 40 14.27 -1.89 -10.59
C GLY A 40 14.69 -0.85 -11.63
N GLU A 41 15.52 -1.24 -12.56
CA GLU A 41 16.01 -0.38 -13.66
C GLU A 41 15.01 -0.29 -14.83
N ALA A 42 13.94 -1.10 -14.84
CA ALA A 42 12.95 -1.07 -15.89
C ALA A 42 12.13 0.23 -15.81
N LYS A 43 11.78 0.75 -16.99
CA LYS A 43 10.89 1.91 -17.06
C LYS A 43 9.45 1.47 -16.82
N LEU A 44 8.78 2.09 -15.85
CA LEU A 44 7.35 1.91 -15.65
C LEU A 44 6.57 2.68 -16.71
N THR A 45 5.82 1.96 -17.54
CA THR A 45 5.05 2.55 -18.64
C THR A 45 3.56 2.39 -18.36
N PRO A 46 2.75 3.45 -18.46
CA PRO A 46 1.29 3.35 -18.40
C PRO A 46 0.74 2.53 -19.57
N GLY A 47 -0.31 1.77 -19.30
CA GLY A 47 -1.03 1.00 -20.32
C GLY A 47 -0.89 -0.51 -20.15
N ARG A 48 -1.54 -1.25 -21.03
CA ARG A 48 -1.65 -2.73 -21.05
C ARG A 48 -2.26 -3.36 -19.82
N VAL A 49 -2.10 -2.78 -18.66
CA VAL A 49 -2.79 -3.17 -17.42
C VAL A 49 -4.13 -2.46 -17.38
N LYS A 50 -5.16 -3.19 -16.99
CA LYS A 50 -6.47 -2.64 -16.71
C LYS A 50 -6.86 -2.95 -15.27
N LEU A 51 -6.98 -1.90 -14.50
CA LEU A 51 -7.43 -1.94 -13.12
C LEU A 51 -8.86 -1.40 -13.06
N ASP A 52 -9.79 -2.28 -12.71
CA ASP A 52 -11.20 -1.94 -12.58
C ASP A 52 -11.60 -1.92 -11.10
N LEU A 53 -11.96 -0.72 -10.63
CA LEU A 53 -12.39 -0.40 -9.27
C LEU A 53 -13.52 0.61 -9.32
N PRO A 54 -14.51 0.53 -8.41
CA PRO A 54 -15.52 1.57 -8.29
C PRO A 54 -14.87 2.89 -7.84
N LEU A 55 -15.20 3.99 -8.52
CA LEU A 55 -14.69 5.33 -8.17
C LEU A 55 -15.22 5.82 -6.84
N LEU A 56 -16.43 5.37 -6.47
CA LEU A 56 -17.05 5.65 -5.18
C LEU A 56 -17.25 4.33 -4.43
N VAL A 57 -16.64 4.21 -3.27
CA VAL A 57 -16.66 3.04 -2.40
C VAL A 57 -17.46 3.38 -1.14
N GLU A 58 -18.61 2.75 -0.98
CA GLU A 58 -19.45 2.96 0.22
C GLU A 58 -18.86 2.27 1.45
N ASN A 59 -18.18 1.15 1.27
CA ASN A 59 -17.55 0.39 2.37
C ASN A 59 -16.16 -0.11 1.97
N GLY A 60 -15.13 0.45 2.60
CA GLY A 60 -13.74 0.11 2.37
C GLY A 60 -13.32 -1.29 2.82
N ASN A 61 -14.13 -2.01 3.61
CA ASN A 61 -13.76 -3.35 4.11
C ASN A 61 -13.74 -4.44 3.04
N ALA A 62 -14.50 -4.29 1.96
CA ALA A 62 -14.63 -5.31 0.92
C ALA A 62 -14.88 -4.68 -0.45
N VAL A 63 -13.87 -4.09 -1.02
CA VAL A 63 -13.94 -3.41 -2.33
C VAL A 63 -13.66 -4.41 -3.44
N ALA A 64 -14.61 -4.58 -4.34
CA ALA A 64 -14.43 -5.44 -5.50
C ALA A 64 -13.38 -4.83 -6.45
N MET A 65 -12.43 -5.63 -6.87
CA MET A 65 -11.34 -5.26 -7.76
C MET A 65 -11.18 -6.31 -8.84
N THR A 66 -11.03 -5.87 -10.06
CA THR A 66 -10.55 -6.72 -11.16
C THR A 66 -9.30 -6.09 -11.74
N VAL A 67 -8.25 -6.88 -11.91
CA VAL A 67 -7.02 -6.45 -12.55
C VAL A 67 -6.60 -7.46 -13.59
N GLY A 68 -6.12 -7.01 -14.73
CA GLY A 68 -5.67 -7.87 -15.80
C GLY A 68 -4.75 -7.15 -16.78
N VAL A 69 -4.16 -7.93 -17.67
CA VAL A 69 -3.34 -7.43 -18.76
C VAL A 69 -4.04 -7.72 -20.07
N GLU A 70 -4.18 -6.72 -20.91
CA GLU A 70 -4.80 -6.86 -22.22
C GLU A 70 -3.82 -7.43 -23.25
N GLY A 71 -4.32 -8.34 -24.07
CA GLY A 71 -3.53 -9.03 -25.10
C GLY A 71 -2.94 -10.36 -24.63
N ALA A 72 -2.25 -11.05 -25.54
CA ALA A 72 -1.58 -12.32 -25.27
C ALA A 72 -0.12 -12.06 -24.85
N PHE A 73 0.09 -11.64 -23.62
CA PHE A 73 1.42 -11.34 -23.10
C PHE A 73 1.81 -12.34 -22.01
N ASP A 74 3.09 -12.69 -21.97
CA ASP A 74 3.66 -13.47 -20.89
C ASP A 74 3.82 -12.60 -19.65
N VAL A 75 2.81 -12.60 -18.79
CA VAL A 75 2.82 -11.89 -17.52
C VAL A 75 3.43 -12.77 -16.44
N ARG A 76 4.42 -12.25 -15.73
CA ARG A 76 5.04 -12.92 -14.59
C ARG A 76 4.25 -12.68 -13.31
N SER A 77 3.94 -11.41 -13.05
CA SER A 77 3.24 -11.03 -11.83
C SER A 77 2.50 -9.71 -11.99
N ILE A 78 1.45 -9.55 -11.18
CA ILE A 78 0.75 -8.29 -11.00
C ILE A 78 0.80 -7.95 -9.51
N HIS A 79 1.19 -6.73 -9.20
CA HIS A 79 1.26 -6.19 -7.84
C HIS A 79 0.31 -5.00 -7.72
N VAL A 80 -0.45 -4.95 -6.65
CA VAL A 80 -1.41 -3.87 -6.40
C VAL A 80 -1.03 -3.14 -5.13
N PHE A 81 -0.94 -1.82 -5.24
CA PHE A 81 -0.60 -0.91 -4.15
C PHE A 81 -1.74 0.05 -3.88
N ALA A 82 -2.00 0.30 -2.61
CA ALA A 82 -2.93 1.30 -2.11
C ALA A 82 -2.13 2.30 -1.27
N GLU A 83 -2.01 3.54 -1.75
CA GLU A 83 -1.01 4.51 -1.25
C GLU A 83 -1.20 4.90 0.21
N ARG A 84 -2.43 4.89 0.70
CA ARG A 84 -2.75 5.33 2.07
C ARG A 84 -3.15 4.20 3.02
N ASN A 85 -2.97 2.97 2.59
CA ASN A 85 -3.13 1.83 3.49
C ASN A 85 -1.91 1.72 4.41
N PRO A 86 -2.06 1.24 5.66
CA PRO A 86 -0.93 0.95 6.56
C PRO A 86 0.09 0.00 5.94
N LEU A 87 -0.40 -1.01 5.21
CA LEU A 87 0.39 -1.89 4.36
C LEU A 87 0.03 -1.59 2.91
N PRO A 88 0.87 -0.84 2.19
CA PRO A 88 0.52 -0.36 0.87
C PRO A 88 0.47 -1.44 -0.20
N ASN A 89 1.23 -2.52 -0.09
CA ASN A 89 1.11 -3.67 -0.98
C ASN A 89 -0.09 -4.53 -0.55
N VAL A 90 -1.21 -4.40 -1.25
CA VAL A 90 -2.48 -5.04 -0.87
C VAL A 90 -2.73 -6.37 -1.54
N ALA A 91 -2.11 -6.63 -2.69
CA ALA A 91 -2.25 -7.89 -3.41
C ALA A 91 -1.08 -8.16 -4.34
N ASN A 92 -0.69 -9.42 -4.44
CA ASN A 92 0.33 -9.91 -5.38
C ASN A 92 -0.17 -11.19 -6.03
N PHE A 93 -0.06 -11.25 -7.35
CA PHE A 93 -0.47 -12.40 -8.15
C PHE A 93 0.71 -12.83 -9.02
N THR A 94 1.06 -14.10 -8.95
CA THR A 94 2.10 -14.70 -9.79
C THR A 94 1.46 -15.65 -10.78
N PHE A 95 1.84 -15.55 -12.04
CA PHE A 95 1.30 -16.35 -13.13
C PHE A 95 2.33 -17.36 -13.60
N GLY A 96 1.90 -18.60 -13.66
CA GLY A 96 2.69 -19.69 -14.23
C GLY A 96 2.36 -19.94 -15.70
N PRO A 97 3.10 -20.86 -16.37
CA PRO A 97 2.91 -21.13 -17.80
C PRO A 97 1.52 -21.64 -18.17
N ARG A 98 0.75 -22.15 -17.21
CA ARG A 98 -0.60 -22.71 -17.38
C ARG A 98 -1.69 -21.90 -16.70
N SER A 99 -1.42 -20.65 -16.32
CA SER A 99 -2.38 -19.81 -15.60
C SER A 99 -3.52 -19.28 -16.47
N GLY A 100 -3.45 -19.45 -17.79
CA GLY A 100 -4.44 -18.90 -18.72
C GLY A 100 -4.32 -17.39 -18.86
N ARG A 101 -5.48 -16.70 -18.96
CA ARG A 101 -5.48 -15.24 -19.09
C ARG A 101 -5.01 -14.58 -17.80
N PRO A 102 -4.12 -13.59 -17.89
CA PRO A 102 -3.62 -12.87 -16.71
C PRO A 102 -4.67 -11.85 -16.23
N ARG A 103 -5.73 -12.36 -15.64
CA ARG A 103 -6.83 -11.58 -15.05
C ARG A 103 -7.27 -12.18 -13.74
N VAL A 104 -7.41 -11.32 -12.73
CA VAL A 104 -7.82 -11.70 -11.37
C VAL A 104 -8.94 -10.78 -10.91
N ALA A 105 -9.98 -11.38 -10.34
CA ALA A 105 -11.04 -10.68 -9.63
C ALA A 105 -10.99 -11.07 -8.16
N THR A 106 -10.95 -10.08 -7.27
CA THR A 106 -10.86 -10.28 -5.83
C THR A 106 -11.48 -9.10 -5.06
N ARG A 107 -11.37 -9.12 -3.75
CA ARG A 107 -11.72 -7.98 -2.89
C ARG A 107 -10.51 -7.53 -2.11
N ILE A 108 -10.37 -6.22 -1.96
CA ILE A 108 -9.33 -5.57 -1.18
C ILE A 108 -9.94 -4.70 -0.08
N ARG A 109 -9.11 -4.35 0.91
CA ARG A 109 -9.49 -3.39 1.95
C ARG A 109 -8.81 -2.06 1.68
N LEU A 110 -9.56 -0.98 1.83
CA LEU A 110 -9.09 0.38 1.65
C LEU A 110 -9.37 1.21 2.89
N ALA A 111 -8.31 1.70 3.50
CA ALA A 111 -8.37 2.44 4.75
C ALA A 111 -9.05 3.81 4.61
N THR A 112 -8.93 4.43 3.44
CA THR A 112 -9.47 5.77 3.17
C THR A 112 -9.51 6.00 1.66
N SER A 113 -10.03 7.16 1.26
CA SER A 113 -9.93 7.65 -0.13
C SER A 113 -8.46 7.76 -0.54
N GLN A 114 -8.10 7.21 -1.68
CA GLN A 114 -6.72 7.08 -2.12
C GLN A 114 -6.60 6.68 -3.59
N THR A 115 -5.38 6.68 -4.09
CA THR A 115 -5.01 6.08 -5.37
C THR A 115 -4.65 4.61 -5.17
N VAL A 116 -5.16 3.75 -6.03
CA VAL A 116 -4.75 2.34 -6.14
C VAL A 116 -4.00 2.16 -7.45
N ILE A 117 -2.83 1.55 -7.37
CA ILE A 117 -1.91 1.36 -8.50
C ILE A 117 -1.70 -0.14 -8.73
N ALA A 118 -1.89 -0.59 -9.96
CA ALA A 118 -1.54 -1.94 -10.37
C ALA A 118 -0.32 -1.92 -11.28
N ILE A 119 0.65 -2.80 -11.01
CA ILE A 119 1.87 -2.94 -11.81
C ILE A 119 1.99 -4.37 -12.27
N ALA A 120 2.08 -4.57 -13.57
CA ALA A 120 2.36 -5.86 -14.19
C ALA A 120 3.83 -5.95 -14.61
N ARG A 121 4.49 -7.03 -14.21
CA ARG A 121 5.82 -7.41 -14.70
C ARG A 121 5.68 -8.47 -15.76
N MET A 122 6.25 -8.21 -16.93
CA MET A 122 6.25 -9.14 -18.04
C MET A 122 7.47 -10.08 -17.99
N ALA A 123 7.41 -11.16 -18.75
CA ALA A 123 8.53 -12.10 -18.85
C ALA A 123 9.80 -11.50 -19.47
N ASP A 124 9.65 -10.49 -20.32
CA ASP A 124 10.76 -9.75 -20.93
C ASP A 124 11.41 -8.70 -20.00
N GLY A 125 10.89 -8.56 -18.77
CA GLY A 125 11.36 -7.61 -17.77
C GLY A 125 10.70 -6.23 -17.85
N SER A 126 9.84 -5.97 -18.84
CA SER A 126 9.09 -4.72 -18.92
C SER A 126 8.04 -4.62 -17.82
N CYS A 127 7.76 -3.39 -17.37
CA CYS A 127 6.78 -3.10 -16.34
C CYS A 127 5.73 -2.12 -16.86
N TRP A 128 4.48 -2.45 -16.65
CA TRP A 128 3.33 -1.67 -17.09
C TRP A 128 2.44 -1.36 -15.89
N SER A 129 1.74 -0.24 -15.94
CA SER A 129 0.90 0.19 -14.83
C SER A 129 -0.43 0.77 -15.26
N ASP A 130 -1.37 0.71 -14.33
CA ASP A 130 -2.62 1.46 -14.34
C ASP A 130 -2.91 1.96 -12.94
N SER A 131 -3.66 3.04 -12.81
CA SER A 131 -4.02 3.62 -11.53
C SER A 131 -5.44 4.15 -11.53
N VAL A 132 -6.09 4.07 -10.37
CA VAL A 132 -7.46 4.57 -10.15
C VAL A 132 -7.51 5.37 -8.87
N ASP A 133 -7.98 6.61 -8.96
CA ASP A 133 -8.30 7.45 -7.82
C ASP A 133 -9.74 7.16 -7.38
N LEU A 134 -9.93 6.86 -6.08
CA LEU A 134 -11.25 6.54 -5.57
C LEU A 134 -11.56 7.22 -4.24
N LEU A 135 -12.86 7.40 -4.01
CA LEU A 135 -13.40 7.95 -2.77
C LEU A 135 -14.00 6.83 -1.94
N VAL A 136 -13.64 6.78 -0.67
CA VAL A 136 -14.19 5.85 0.33
C VAL A 136 -15.00 6.63 1.34
N THR A 137 -16.29 6.33 1.45
CA THR A 137 -17.20 7.03 2.38
C THR A 137 -17.17 6.42 3.79
N LEU A 138 -17.06 5.09 3.87
CA LEU A 138 -16.84 4.38 5.13
C LEU A 138 -15.51 3.64 5.07
N ALA A 139 -14.54 4.13 5.80
CA ALA A 139 -13.20 3.55 5.86
C ALA A 139 -13.20 2.11 6.39
N ALA A 140 -12.26 1.30 5.92
CA ALA A 140 -12.04 -0.02 6.50
C ALA A 140 -11.47 0.10 7.90
N CYS A 141 -11.93 -0.75 8.82
CA CYS A 141 -11.26 -0.97 10.08
C CYS A 141 -10.00 -1.80 9.81
N ILE A 142 -8.86 -1.13 9.78
CA ILE A 142 -7.55 -1.78 9.59
C ILE A 142 -6.87 -1.73 10.95
N GLU A 143 -6.88 -2.88 11.63
CA GLU A 143 -6.09 -3.13 12.83
C GLU A 143 -4.70 -3.66 12.47
#